data_6de155c9270aa4077bd71f96d9bfc3cb
#
_entry.id   6de155c9270aa4077bd71f96d9bfc3cb
#
_cell.length_a   1.000
_cell.length_b   1.000
_cell.length_c   1.000
_cell.angle_alpha   90.00
_cell.angle_beta   90.00
_cell.angle_gamma   90.00
#
_symmetry.space_group_name_H-M   'P 1'
#
loop_
_entity.id
_entity.type
_entity.pdbx_description
1 polymer ?
#
loop_
_entity_poly.entity_id
_entity_poly.type
_entity_poly.pdbx_seq_one_letter_code
_entity_poly.pdbx_strand_id
1 'polypeptide(L)'
;MFLPGIWEGKQREEEKKYLEKLQTEQQMAEAKNTRKKTEQQQKRNEEIDNPTTSLTNMEQEKNTERKETIIRVLISVDGTEQYLHPDVRISCPAPYLVKGDITVQQKAGTELCLSERMQPGQTVIVEAPDTMSLTLNSVRRSQGAPAYQGILEVTREEQGFRVINQVDLESYLKGVVPSEMPADAPAEALCAQAVCARTYAVRQIREERMKEWDADVDDTVSCQVYNNISEQAASSQAVDATRGMIILSDGKPIEAYFFSTSWGCTDTDEVWNAKKSASYLRSIAVSHKAVETMVNGTLQPEMTEQSFRERISQRDAGDYEKEDVWYRWKVCIPWEMLKERSERKWPQLGAFTGLSIQGRNPGGGVKTLEIQGENQNATLENEYVIRKFLSIKGLSVSRNDGSVCDTMELLPSACFIVDFRKEQGAGTFVFTGGGYGHGVGMSQNGAKHLAENGLGWRDILQIFYQNITIENLQEY
;
A
#
# COMPACT_ATOMS: atom_id res chain seq x y z
N MET A 1 -39.07 -9.07 -6.31
CA MET A 1 -38.66 -9.23 -7.74
C MET A 1 -37.73 -8.03 -8.03
N PHE A 2 -36.45 -8.12 -7.67
CA PHE A 2 -35.47 -7.07 -7.90
C PHE A 2 -34.77 -7.37 -9.23
N LEU A 3 -34.75 -6.40 -10.12
CA LEU A 3 -34.15 -6.51 -11.48
C LEU A 3 -32.63 -6.39 -11.39
N PRO A 4 -31.84 -7.41 -11.76
CA PRO A 4 -30.37 -7.39 -11.70
C PRO A 4 -29.72 -6.36 -12.65
N GLY A 5 -30.37 -5.96 -13.73
CA GLY A 5 -29.77 -5.13 -14.78
C GLY A 5 -29.52 -3.65 -14.44
N ILE A 6 -30.11 -3.12 -13.38
CA ILE A 6 -29.96 -1.69 -13.01
C ILE A 6 -28.68 -1.45 -12.19
N TRP A 7 -28.21 -2.44 -11.45
CA TRP A 7 -27.01 -2.35 -10.62
C TRP A 7 -25.72 -2.44 -11.45
N GLU A 8 -25.70 -3.33 -12.45
CA GLU A 8 -24.55 -3.46 -13.37
C GLU A 8 -24.38 -2.25 -14.30
N GLY A 9 -25.49 -1.61 -14.68
CA GLY A 9 -25.47 -0.37 -15.46
C GLY A 9 -24.83 0.79 -14.68
N LYS A 10 -25.08 0.91 -13.39
CA LYS A 10 -24.47 1.92 -12.52
C LYS A 10 -22.98 1.69 -12.31
N GLN A 11 -22.55 0.45 -12.07
CA GLN A 11 -21.12 0.16 -11.91
C GLN A 11 -20.30 0.45 -13.19
N ARG A 12 -20.82 0.12 -14.36
CA ARG A 12 -20.16 0.46 -15.64
C ARG A 12 -20.09 1.96 -15.89
N GLU A 13 -21.12 2.68 -15.46
CA GLU A 13 -21.16 4.14 -15.60
C GLU A 13 -20.20 4.82 -14.60
N GLU A 14 -20.05 4.28 -13.39
CA GLU A 14 -19.09 4.73 -12.38
C GLU A 14 -17.65 4.41 -12.78
N GLU A 15 -17.39 3.21 -13.30
CA GLU A 15 -16.08 2.80 -13.82
C GLU A 15 -15.66 3.65 -15.03
N LYS A 16 -16.60 3.97 -15.92
CA LYS A 16 -16.37 4.86 -17.06
C LYS A 16 -16.09 6.30 -16.60
N LYS A 17 -16.86 6.81 -15.62
CA LYS A 17 -16.64 8.13 -15.02
C LYS A 17 -15.31 8.20 -14.29
N TYR A 18 -14.92 7.14 -13.61
CA TYR A 18 -13.61 7.05 -12.94
C TYR A 18 -12.44 7.10 -13.93
N LEU A 19 -12.53 6.35 -15.03
CA LEU A 19 -11.52 6.37 -16.10
C LEU A 19 -11.44 7.72 -16.82
N GLU A 20 -12.60 8.37 -17.10
CA GLU A 20 -12.66 9.71 -17.68
C GLU A 20 -12.11 10.77 -16.72
N LYS A 21 -12.34 10.62 -15.39
CA LYS A 21 -11.78 11.50 -14.35
C LYS A 21 -10.26 11.38 -14.29
N LEU A 22 -9.70 10.15 -14.29
CA LEU A 22 -8.26 9.91 -14.32
C LEU A 22 -7.58 10.53 -15.56
N GLN A 23 -8.19 10.43 -16.74
CA GLN A 23 -7.66 11.05 -17.96
C GLN A 23 -7.68 12.58 -17.89
N THR A 24 -8.72 13.16 -17.29
CA THR A 24 -8.85 14.61 -17.11
C THR A 24 -7.84 15.14 -16.09
N GLU A 25 -7.61 14.41 -15.00
CA GLU A 25 -6.61 14.75 -13.98
C GLU A 25 -5.18 14.69 -14.51
N GLN A 26 -4.86 13.69 -15.35
CA GLN A 26 -3.56 13.62 -16.03
C GLN A 26 -3.32 14.82 -16.94
N GLN A 27 -4.33 15.23 -17.72
CA GLN A 27 -4.23 16.40 -18.58
C GLN A 27 -4.08 17.72 -17.79
N MET A 28 -4.78 17.83 -16.66
CA MET A 28 -4.65 18.99 -15.75
C MET A 28 -3.29 19.04 -15.05
N ALA A 29 -2.73 17.89 -14.66
CA ALA A 29 -1.40 17.81 -14.06
C ALA A 29 -0.29 18.18 -15.06
N GLU A 30 -0.39 17.76 -16.32
CA GLU A 30 0.54 18.14 -17.39
C GLU A 30 0.47 19.65 -17.70
N ALA A 31 -0.73 20.23 -17.73
CA ALA A 31 -0.93 21.67 -17.94
C ALA A 31 -0.38 22.51 -16.76
N LYS A 32 -0.57 22.06 -15.50
CA LYS A 32 0.02 22.70 -14.30
C LYS A 32 1.54 22.64 -14.29
N ASN A 33 2.13 21.51 -14.70
CA ASN A 33 3.59 21.35 -14.77
C ASN A 33 4.23 22.27 -15.82
N THR A 34 3.57 22.43 -16.96
CA THR A 34 4.01 23.36 -18.02
C THR A 34 3.99 24.80 -17.52
N ARG A 35 2.94 25.19 -16.80
CA ARG A 35 2.79 26.54 -16.23
C ARG A 35 3.82 26.85 -15.14
N LYS A 36 4.09 25.89 -14.22
CA LYS A 36 5.14 26.03 -13.19
C LYS A 36 6.54 26.14 -13.77
N LYS A 37 6.85 25.41 -14.86
CA LYS A 37 8.15 25.53 -15.55
C LYS A 37 8.34 26.93 -16.15
N THR A 38 7.30 27.52 -16.68
CA THR A 38 7.35 28.89 -17.26
C THR A 38 7.52 29.94 -16.16
N GLU A 39 6.85 29.80 -15.02
CA GLU A 39 6.97 30.74 -13.89
C GLU A 39 8.33 30.62 -13.17
N GLN A 40 8.90 29.42 -13.07
CA GLN A 40 10.27 29.25 -12.55
C GLN A 40 11.36 29.80 -13.46
N GLN A 41 11.15 29.71 -14.77
CA GLN A 41 12.07 30.30 -15.75
C GLN A 41 12.04 31.84 -15.68
N GLN A 42 10.87 32.43 -15.45
CA GLN A 42 10.75 33.90 -15.26
C GLN A 42 11.39 34.36 -13.94
N LYS A 43 11.19 33.66 -12.81
CA LYS A 43 11.83 34.01 -11.54
C LYS A 43 13.35 33.87 -11.57
N ARG A 44 13.90 32.91 -12.31
CA ARG A 44 15.34 32.74 -12.47
C ARG A 44 16.01 33.85 -13.24
N ASN A 45 15.27 34.54 -14.12
CA ASN A 45 15.76 35.67 -14.88
C ASN A 45 15.69 36.98 -14.08
N GLU A 46 14.89 37.06 -12.99
CA GLU A 46 14.78 38.24 -12.14
C GLU A 46 15.80 38.25 -10.97
N GLU A 47 16.40 37.08 -10.61
CA GLU A 47 17.40 36.97 -9.54
C GLU A 47 18.85 37.23 -9.96
N ILE A 48 19.12 37.54 -11.25
CA ILE A 48 20.49 37.78 -11.76
C ILE A 48 20.95 39.23 -11.56
N ASP A 49 20.06 40.16 -11.21
CA ASP A 49 20.39 41.59 -11.05
C ASP A 49 20.27 42.07 -9.60
N ASN A 50 21.09 41.56 -8.65
CA ASN A 50 21.59 42.43 -7.55
C ASN A 50 22.64 41.72 -6.65
N PRO A 51 23.88 42.13 -6.66
CA PRO A 51 24.84 41.74 -5.64
C PRO A 51 25.04 42.92 -4.64
N THR A 52 24.84 42.68 -3.39
CA THR A 52 25.59 43.24 -2.24
C THR A 52 24.75 43.23 -0.95
N THR A 53 25.17 42.54 0.07
CA THR A 53 25.64 43.05 1.35
C THR A 53 26.02 41.98 2.34
N SER A 54 27.25 42.04 2.72
CA SER A 54 28.10 41.45 3.74
C SER A 54 27.51 40.99 5.08
N LEU A 55 28.05 39.84 5.53
CA LEU A 55 28.65 39.50 6.84
C LEU A 55 28.26 40.40 8.04
N THR A 56 27.50 39.83 8.95
CA THR A 56 27.71 39.85 10.44
C THR A 56 26.55 39.11 11.13
N ASN A 57 26.85 38.04 11.77
CA ASN A 57 26.43 37.61 13.12
C ASN A 57 26.45 36.07 13.22
N MET A 58 27.59 35.60 13.66
CA MET A 58 27.72 34.31 14.33
C MET A 58 27.15 34.49 15.74
N GLU A 59 26.57 33.38 16.26
CA GLU A 59 26.08 33.20 17.61
C GLU A 59 24.66 33.74 17.92
N GLN A 60 23.69 33.06 17.42
CA GLN A 60 22.46 32.78 18.16
C GLN A 60 22.13 31.31 17.92
N GLU A 61 22.19 30.50 18.97
CA GLU A 61 21.66 29.16 19.03
C GLU A 61 20.21 29.22 18.50
N LYS A 62 19.99 28.73 17.29
CA LYS A 62 18.66 28.53 16.76
C LYS A 62 18.04 27.36 17.53
N ASN A 63 17.29 27.67 18.56
CA ASN A 63 16.17 26.85 19.00
C ASN A 63 15.12 26.91 17.87
N THR A 64 15.38 26.21 16.77
CA THR A 64 14.40 26.03 15.70
C THR A 64 13.35 25.09 16.27
N GLU A 65 12.18 25.62 16.63
CA GLU A 65 10.97 24.83 16.81
C GLU A 65 10.88 23.88 15.60
N ARG A 66 11.05 22.58 15.84
CA ARG A 66 10.92 21.55 14.82
C ARG A 66 9.48 21.61 14.34
N LYS A 67 9.27 22.02 13.10
CA LYS A 67 7.94 22.04 12.50
C LYS A 67 7.49 20.58 12.35
N GLU A 68 6.59 20.15 13.22
CA GLU A 68 5.97 18.82 13.15
C GLU A 68 5.17 18.70 11.85
N THR A 69 5.32 17.59 11.18
CA THR A 69 4.52 17.26 9.99
C THR A 69 3.28 16.52 10.46
N ILE A 70 2.13 17.12 10.33
CA ILE A 70 0.85 16.49 10.66
C ILE A 70 0.34 15.71 9.46
N ILE A 71 -0.17 14.50 9.70
CA ILE A 71 -0.85 13.65 8.74
C ILE A 71 -2.31 13.48 9.15
N ARG A 72 -3.21 13.46 8.16
CA ARG A 72 -4.65 13.25 8.31
C ARG A 72 -5.02 11.86 7.82
N VAL A 73 -5.36 10.98 8.72
CA VAL A 73 -5.66 9.56 8.44
C VAL A 73 -7.16 9.33 8.48
N LEU A 74 -7.77 8.95 7.37
CA LEU A 74 -9.16 8.55 7.29
C LEU A 74 -9.34 7.16 7.89
N ILE A 75 -10.17 7.04 8.91
CA ILE A 75 -10.37 5.79 9.64
C ILE A 75 -11.52 5.00 9.01
N SER A 76 -11.23 3.77 8.59
CA SER A 76 -12.22 2.83 8.07
C SER A 76 -13.03 2.17 9.18
N VAL A 77 -14.24 1.68 8.84
CA VAL A 77 -15.12 1.00 9.79
C VAL A 77 -14.53 -0.30 10.32
N ASP A 78 -14.02 -1.14 9.42
CA ASP A 78 -13.60 -2.51 9.71
C ASP A 78 -12.27 -2.92 9.05
N GLY A 79 -11.48 -1.92 8.57
CA GLY A 79 -10.24 -2.17 7.82
C GLY A 79 -10.46 -2.38 6.33
N THR A 80 -11.67 -2.11 5.82
CA THR A 80 -12.02 -2.07 4.40
C THR A 80 -12.23 -0.64 3.93
N GLU A 81 -12.55 -0.44 2.64
CA GLU A 81 -12.83 0.89 2.08
C GLU A 81 -14.23 1.43 2.45
N GLN A 82 -14.74 1.11 3.65
CA GLN A 82 -15.96 1.68 4.22
C GLN A 82 -15.59 2.75 5.25
N TYR A 83 -15.85 4.01 4.95
CA TYR A 83 -15.38 5.16 5.76
C TYR A 83 -16.49 5.89 6.52
N LEU A 84 -17.77 5.55 6.29
CA LEU A 84 -18.88 6.14 7.04
C LEU A 84 -19.30 5.21 8.18
N HIS A 85 -18.91 5.59 9.40
CA HIS A 85 -19.22 4.85 10.61
C HIS A 85 -20.69 5.00 10.99
N PRO A 86 -21.41 3.93 11.32
CA PRO A 86 -22.80 4.02 11.77
C PRO A 86 -22.89 4.63 13.18
N ASP A 87 -21.85 4.49 13.98
CA ASP A 87 -21.74 4.94 15.36
C ASP A 87 -20.30 5.36 15.69
N VAL A 88 -20.12 6.36 16.55
CA VAL A 88 -18.80 6.79 17.04
C VAL A 88 -18.82 6.87 18.55
N ARG A 89 -18.01 6.00 19.19
CA ARG A 89 -17.82 5.94 20.63
C ARG A 89 -16.34 6.09 20.96
N ILE A 90 -16.05 7.07 21.80
CA ILE A 90 -14.69 7.45 22.16
C ILE A 90 -14.54 7.46 23.67
N SER A 91 -13.40 6.94 24.16
CA SER A 91 -13.00 7.07 25.56
C SER A 91 -11.51 7.40 25.69
N CYS A 92 -11.13 7.93 26.85
CA CYS A 92 -9.74 8.19 27.20
C CYS A 92 -9.51 7.86 28.69
N PRO A 93 -8.36 7.28 29.06
CA PRO A 93 -8.01 7.05 30.47
C PRO A 93 -7.87 8.34 31.29
N ALA A 94 -7.63 9.49 30.63
CA ALA A 94 -7.57 10.81 31.23
C ALA A 94 -8.81 11.66 30.88
N PRO A 95 -9.07 12.78 31.57
CA PRO A 95 -10.06 13.75 31.13
C PRO A 95 -9.72 14.27 29.72
N TYR A 96 -10.72 14.40 28.86
CA TYR A 96 -10.54 14.82 27.47
C TYR A 96 -11.59 15.86 27.06
N LEU A 97 -11.31 16.59 25.99
CA LEU A 97 -12.08 17.73 25.56
C LEU A 97 -12.70 17.49 24.18
N VAL A 98 -13.95 17.84 24.02
CA VAL A 98 -14.67 17.91 22.73
C VAL A 98 -14.89 19.37 22.41
N LYS A 99 -14.52 19.82 21.21
CA LYS A 99 -14.63 21.19 20.72
C LYS A 99 -15.31 21.20 19.35
N GLY A 100 -15.90 22.33 19.00
CA GLY A 100 -16.55 22.54 17.70
C GLY A 100 -18.04 22.80 17.88
N ASP A 101 -18.88 22.20 17.04
CA ASP A 101 -20.34 22.37 17.10
C ASP A 101 -20.94 21.88 18.42
N ILE A 102 -20.24 21.00 19.11
CA ILE A 102 -20.51 20.59 20.48
C ILE A 102 -19.25 20.84 21.31
N THR A 103 -19.40 21.48 22.48
CA THR A 103 -18.28 21.66 23.40
C THR A 103 -18.63 21.04 24.76
N VAL A 104 -17.80 20.03 25.16
CA VAL A 104 -17.99 19.34 26.43
C VAL A 104 -16.65 18.77 26.94
N GLN A 105 -16.43 18.88 28.25
CA GLN A 105 -15.32 18.19 28.91
C GLN A 105 -15.82 16.86 29.46
N GLN A 106 -15.11 15.79 29.08
CA GLN A 106 -15.37 14.42 29.53
C GLN A 106 -14.47 14.06 30.71
N LYS A 107 -14.97 13.25 31.62
CA LYS A 107 -14.18 12.73 32.74
C LYS A 107 -13.33 11.54 32.25
N ALA A 108 -12.22 11.28 32.95
CA ALA A 108 -11.40 10.10 32.74
C ALA A 108 -12.23 8.80 32.72
N GLY A 109 -11.97 7.93 31.75
CA GLY A 109 -12.65 6.65 31.59
C GLY A 109 -14.11 6.69 31.14
N THR A 110 -14.68 7.89 30.92
CA THR A 110 -16.07 8.02 30.45
C THR A 110 -16.14 7.83 28.95
N GLU A 111 -17.03 6.97 28.47
CA GLU A 111 -17.33 6.82 27.04
C GLU A 111 -18.25 7.95 26.57
N LEU A 112 -17.88 8.59 25.47
CA LEU A 112 -18.69 9.56 24.74
C LEU A 112 -19.31 8.86 23.53
N CYS A 113 -20.64 8.87 23.43
CA CYS A 113 -21.38 8.48 22.23
C CYS A 113 -21.76 9.75 21.45
N LEU A 114 -21.26 9.89 20.22
CA LEU A 114 -21.52 11.05 19.36
C LEU A 114 -22.79 10.88 18.52
N SER A 115 -23.23 9.65 18.28
CA SER A 115 -24.39 9.35 17.43
C SER A 115 -25.70 9.96 17.95
N GLU A 116 -25.81 10.11 19.28
CA GLU A 116 -27.00 10.70 19.93
C GLU A 116 -26.95 12.23 20.04
N ARG A 117 -25.79 12.83 19.68
CA ARG A 117 -25.49 14.24 19.99
C ARG A 117 -25.31 15.13 18.77
N MET A 118 -24.97 14.55 17.62
CA MET A 118 -24.61 15.31 16.43
C MET A 118 -25.69 15.22 15.35
N GLN A 119 -25.95 16.36 14.70
CA GLN A 119 -26.78 16.44 13.49
C GLN A 119 -25.94 16.44 12.23
N PRO A 120 -26.48 16.02 11.07
CA PRO A 120 -25.77 16.12 9.78
C PRO A 120 -25.17 17.51 9.53
N GLY A 121 -23.95 17.55 9.04
CA GLY A 121 -23.16 18.76 8.77
C GLY A 121 -22.35 19.28 9.97
N GLN A 122 -22.52 18.73 11.17
CA GLN A 122 -21.72 19.13 12.34
C GLN A 122 -20.39 18.43 12.41
N THR A 123 -19.38 19.16 12.91
CA THR A 123 -18.01 18.64 13.13
C THR A 123 -17.57 18.91 14.56
N VAL A 124 -16.93 17.94 15.17
CA VAL A 124 -16.26 18.07 16.47
C VAL A 124 -14.82 17.56 16.40
N ILE A 125 -13.97 18.14 17.22
CA ILE A 125 -12.60 17.75 17.47
C ILE A 125 -12.52 17.18 18.89
N VAL A 126 -12.04 15.95 19.02
CA VAL A 126 -11.83 15.29 20.30
C VAL A 126 -10.33 15.26 20.60
N GLU A 127 -9.92 15.84 21.72
CA GLU A 127 -8.54 16.01 22.14
C GLU A 127 -8.31 15.37 23.52
N ALA A 128 -7.26 14.57 23.63
CA ALA A 128 -6.72 14.10 24.90
C ALA A 128 -5.42 14.87 25.26
N PRO A 129 -4.94 14.81 26.51
CA PRO A 129 -3.58 15.29 26.84
C PRO A 129 -2.53 14.59 25.99
N ASP A 130 -1.46 15.29 25.61
CA ASP A 130 -0.40 14.83 24.64
C ASP A 130 0.17 13.45 24.91
N THR A 131 0.19 13.01 26.17
CA THR A 131 0.71 11.69 26.57
C THR A 131 -0.35 10.58 26.54
N MET A 132 -1.57 10.88 26.14
CA MET A 132 -2.72 9.97 26.19
C MET A 132 -3.28 9.70 24.80
N SER A 133 -3.83 8.51 24.61
CA SER A 133 -4.50 8.11 23.38
C SER A 133 -6.02 8.09 23.57
N LEU A 134 -6.73 8.45 22.51
CA LEU A 134 -8.19 8.32 22.39
C LEU A 134 -8.52 6.93 21.87
N THR A 135 -9.30 6.15 22.61
CA THR A 135 -9.77 4.82 22.14
C THR A 135 -11.06 4.98 21.37
N LEU A 136 -11.09 4.52 20.12
CA LEU A 136 -12.30 4.49 19.29
C LEU A 136 -13.05 3.17 19.51
N ASN A 137 -13.93 3.13 20.51
CA ASN A 137 -14.59 1.92 20.98
C ASN A 137 -15.57 1.30 19.97
N SER A 138 -16.04 2.09 19.00
CA SER A 138 -16.94 1.62 17.94
C SER A 138 -16.25 0.89 16.79
N VAL A 139 -14.91 0.86 16.78
CA VAL A 139 -14.08 0.17 15.76
C VAL A 139 -13.39 -1.03 16.37
N ARG A 140 -13.17 -2.05 15.57
CA ARG A 140 -12.40 -3.26 15.94
C ARG A 140 -11.24 -3.49 14.99
N ARG A 141 -10.07 -3.76 15.54
CA ARG A 141 -8.85 -4.20 14.85
C ARG A 141 -8.39 -5.53 15.46
N SER A 142 -7.31 -6.10 14.98
CA SER A 142 -6.85 -7.43 15.41
C SER A 142 -6.63 -7.54 16.93
N GLN A 143 -6.26 -6.47 17.61
CA GLN A 143 -6.02 -6.43 19.07
C GLN A 143 -7.15 -5.75 19.86
N GLY A 144 -8.33 -5.53 19.27
CA GLY A 144 -9.46 -4.90 19.93
C GLY A 144 -9.78 -3.50 19.40
N ALA A 145 -10.29 -2.60 20.28
CA ALA A 145 -10.54 -1.22 19.90
C ALA A 145 -9.21 -0.46 19.75
N PRO A 146 -8.96 0.22 18.61
CA PRO A 146 -7.72 0.95 18.39
C PRO A 146 -7.66 2.24 19.22
N ALA A 147 -6.44 2.59 19.63
CA ALA A 147 -6.14 3.83 20.34
C ALA A 147 -5.29 4.76 19.48
N TYR A 148 -5.66 6.03 19.42
CA TYR A 148 -5.06 7.03 18.54
C TYR A 148 -4.42 8.15 19.36
N GLN A 149 -3.16 8.48 19.04
CA GLN A 149 -2.52 9.71 19.50
C GLN A 149 -3.02 10.90 18.67
N GLY A 150 -2.73 12.13 19.11
CA GLY A 150 -3.20 13.34 18.45
C GLY A 150 -4.70 13.58 18.71
N ILE A 151 -5.41 14.02 17.68
CA ILE A 151 -6.84 14.36 17.79
C ILE A 151 -7.69 13.48 16.86
N LEU A 152 -8.96 13.28 17.24
CA LEU A 152 -9.97 12.70 16.36
C LEU A 152 -10.93 13.80 15.92
N GLU A 153 -10.95 14.10 14.63
CA GLU A 153 -11.96 14.94 13.99
C GLU A 153 -13.12 14.06 13.53
N VAL A 154 -14.32 14.36 13.98
CA VAL A 154 -15.52 13.59 13.66
C VAL A 154 -16.55 14.51 13.02
N THR A 155 -16.92 14.21 11.78
CA THR A 155 -17.95 14.92 11.02
C THR A 155 -19.16 14.02 10.85
N ARG A 156 -20.35 14.52 11.18
CA ARG A 156 -21.62 13.85 10.91
C ARG A 156 -22.04 14.10 9.48
N GLU A 157 -21.97 13.09 8.65
CA GLU A 157 -22.50 13.07 7.29
C GLU A 157 -23.97 12.59 7.28
N GLU A 158 -24.66 12.69 6.14
CA GLU A 158 -26.06 12.23 6.00
C GLU A 158 -26.22 10.72 6.33
N GLN A 159 -25.25 9.88 5.96
CA GLN A 159 -25.34 8.42 6.05
C GLN A 159 -24.47 7.81 7.16
N GLY A 160 -23.78 8.62 7.97
CA GLY A 160 -22.87 8.11 9.00
C GLY A 160 -21.92 9.18 9.51
N PHE A 161 -20.80 8.74 10.07
CA PHE A 161 -19.77 9.62 10.59
C PHE A 161 -18.46 9.37 9.84
N ARG A 162 -17.83 10.43 9.37
CA ARG A 162 -16.46 10.42 8.92
C ARG A 162 -15.55 10.69 10.13
N VAL A 163 -14.53 9.85 10.30
CA VAL A 163 -13.56 9.97 11.39
C VAL A 163 -12.17 10.14 10.78
N ILE A 164 -11.48 11.21 11.16
CA ILE A 164 -10.10 11.49 10.75
C ILE A 164 -9.24 11.60 12.00
N ASN A 165 -8.14 10.87 12.04
CA ASN A 165 -7.10 11.06 13.03
C ASN A 165 -6.06 12.05 12.50
N GLN A 166 -5.88 13.19 13.17
CA GLN A 166 -4.81 14.14 12.90
C GLN A 166 -3.69 13.89 13.92
N VAL A 167 -2.52 13.53 13.43
CA VAL A 167 -1.42 13.09 14.28
C VAL A 167 -0.08 13.51 13.70
N ASP A 168 0.94 13.69 14.53
CA ASP A 168 2.31 13.85 14.07
C ASP A 168 2.78 12.63 13.27
N LEU A 169 3.49 12.87 12.16
CA LEU A 169 3.93 11.84 11.23
C LEU A 169 4.73 10.71 11.93
N GLU A 170 5.63 11.05 12.85
CA GLU A 170 6.43 10.03 13.54
C GLU A 170 5.57 9.18 14.50
N SER A 171 4.60 9.79 15.14
CA SER A 171 3.61 9.09 15.97
C SER A 171 2.70 8.19 15.13
N TYR A 172 2.25 8.64 13.94
CA TYR A 172 1.56 7.81 12.96
C TYR A 172 2.37 6.56 12.59
N LEU A 173 3.67 6.72 12.30
CA LEU A 173 4.54 5.62 11.91
C LEU A 173 4.71 4.57 13.02
N LYS A 174 4.62 4.95 14.30
CA LYS A 174 4.64 3.99 15.42
C LYS A 174 3.42 3.07 15.44
N GLY A 175 2.31 3.48 14.84
CA GLY A 175 1.13 2.63 14.61
C GLY A 175 1.16 1.87 13.27
N VAL A 176 1.88 2.37 12.26
CA VAL A 176 2.02 1.74 10.95
C VAL A 176 3.03 0.59 10.98
N VAL A 177 4.27 0.88 11.42
CA VAL A 177 5.38 -0.10 11.31
C VAL A 177 5.04 -1.45 11.95
N PRO A 178 4.50 -1.54 13.19
CA PRO A 178 4.14 -2.83 13.79
C PRO A 178 2.92 -3.47 13.12
N SER A 179 2.09 -2.71 12.43
CA SER A 179 0.94 -3.23 11.69
C SER A 179 1.32 -3.83 10.32
N GLU A 180 2.47 -3.41 9.77
CA GLU A 180 3.00 -3.86 8.48
C GLU A 180 4.09 -4.94 8.63
N MET A 181 4.95 -4.84 9.63
CA MET A 181 6.06 -5.77 9.87
C MET A 181 6.08 -6.22 11.33
N PRO A 182 6.20 -7.54 11.60
CA PRO A 182 6.30 -8.04 12.97
C PRO A 182 7.44 -7.38 13.75
N ALA A 183 7.19 -7.00 15.00
CA ALA A 183 8.15 -6.27 15.83
C ALA A 183 9.37 -7.11 16.28
N ASP A 184 9.35 -8.43 16.07
CA ASP A 184 10.48 -9.34 16.28
C ASP A 184 11.43 -9.41 15.06
N ALA A 185 11.13 -8.67 13.98
CA ALA A 185 12.04 -8.54 12.86
C ALA A 185 13.34 -7.82 13.27
N PRO A 186 14.47 -8.09 12.58
CA PRO A 186 15.73 -7.40 12.84
C PRO A 186 15.59 -5.87 12.78
N ALA A 187 16.32 -5.16 13.67
CA ALA A 187 16.23 -3.71 13.79
C ALA A 187 16.46 -2.97 12.47
N GLU A 188 17.41 -3.44 11.64
CA GLU A 188 17.71 -2.84 10.34
C GLU A 188 16.55 -3.00 9.35
N ALA A 189 15.81 -4.11 9.40
CA ALA A 189 14.62 -4.30 8.59
C ALA A 189 13.48 -3.39 9.04
N LEU A 190 13.27 -3.24 10.35
CA LEU A 190 12.29 -2.30 10.91
C LEU A 190 12.64 -0.85 10.57
N CYS A 191 13.93 -0.48 10.58
CA CYS A 191 14.42 0.83 10.13
C CYS A 191 14.12 1.06 8.64
N ALA A 192 14.39 0.08 7.77
CA ALA A 192 14.07 0.18 6.35
C ALA A 192 12.56 0.34 6.14
N GLN A 193 11.73 -0.43 6.85
CA GLN A 193 10.27 -0.32 6.80
C GLN A 193 9.79 1.07 7.25
N ALA A 194 10.35 1.62 8.33
CA ALA A 194 10.00 2.95 8.84
C ALA A 194 10.32 4.05 7.81
N VAL A 195 11.47 3.96 7.12
CA VAL A 195 11.84 4.92 6.08
C VAL A 195 10.93 4.79 4.85
N CYS A 196 10.58 3.57 4.42
CA CYS A 196 9.60 3.36 3.34
C CYS A 196 8.24 3.96 3.71
N ALA A 197 7.71 3.63 4.88
CA ALA A 197 6.41 4.12 5.34
C ALA A 197 6.37 5.64 5.45
N ARG A 198 7.44 6.26 5.96
CA ARG A 198 7.56 7.72 6.04
C ARG A 198 7.59 8.37 4.66
N THR A 199 8.39 7.82 3.75
CA THR A 199 8.49 8.33 2.37
C THR A 199 7.16 8.27 1.65
N TYR A 200 6.46 7.14 1.77
CA TYR A 200 5.13 6.96 1.22
C TYR A 200 4.14 8.00 1.78
N ALA A 201 4.07 8.15 3.11
CA ALA A 201 3.19 9.11 3.77
C ALA A 201 3.47 10.56 3.34
N VAL A 202 4.75 10.98 3.32
CA VAL A 202 5.16 12.32 2.85
C VAL A 202 4.73 12.56 1.41
N ARG A 203 4.82 11.54 0.57
CA ARG A 203 4.36 11.64 -0.81
C ARG A 203 2.85 11.81 -0.90
N GLN A 204 2.05 11.02 -0.15
CA GLN A 204 0.59 11.13 -0.15
C GLN A 204 0.12 12.53 0.32
N ILE A 205 0.72 13.06 1.40
CA ILE A 205 0.46 14.43 1.88
C ILE A 205 0.65 15.45 0.75
N ARG A 206 1.70 15.31 -0.07
CA ARG A 206 2.01 16.25 -1.16
C ARG A 206 1.13 16.10 -2.39
N GLU A 207 0.67 14.90 -2.68
CA GLU A 207 -0.15 14.61 -3.86
C GLU A 207 -1.64 14.82 -3.63
N GLU A 208 -2.08 15.02 -2.36
CA GLU A 208 -3.47 15.26 -1.98
C GLU A 208 -4.44 14.20 -2.55
N ARG A 209 -4.04 12.92 -2.59
CA ARG A 209 -4.81 11.86 -3.27
C ARG A 209 -6.19 11.62 -2.67
N MET A 210 -6.34 11.83 -1.37
CA MET A 210 -7.62 11.66 -0.65
C MET A 210 -8.31 13.00 -0.33
N LYS A 211 -8.10 14.03 -1.15
CA LYS A 211 -8.65 15.36 -0.96
C LYS A 211 -10.18 15.39 -0.85
N GLU A 212 -10.88 14.49 -1.54
CA GLU A 212 -12.34 14.36 -1.44
C GLU A 212 -12.82 13.99 -0.02
N TRP A 213 -11.97 13.32 0.75
CA TRP A 213 -12.22 12.95 2.15
C TRP A 213 -11.60 13.92 3.15
N ASP A 214 -10.92 14.98 2.68
CA ASP A 214 -10.14 15.89 3.52
C ASP A 214 -9.08 15.14 4.37
N ALA A 215 -8.45 14.13 3.75
CA ALA A 215 -7.44 13.26 4.33
C ALA A 215 -6.23 13.12 3.42
N ASP A 216 -5.12 12.63 3.95
CA ASP A 216 -3.90 12.35 3.21
C ASP A 216 -3.80 10.87 2.84
N VAL A 217 -4.21 9.99 3.77
CA VAL A 217 -4.17 8.52 3.65
C VAL A 217 -5.40 7.92 4.34
N ASP A 218 -5.69 6.64 4.05
CA ASP A 218 -6.56 5.82 4.89
C ASP A 218 -5.75 4.83 5.75
N ASP A 219 -6.43 4.11 6.64
CA ASP A 219 -5.83 3.13 7.57
C ASP A 219 -5.85 1.69 7.06
N THR A 220 -6.08 1.48 5.75
CA THR A 220 -6.24 0.16 5.12
C THR A 220 -5.05 -0.23 4.26
N VAL A 221 -5.10 -1.43 3.67
CA VAL A 221 -4.11 -1.92 2.70
C VAL A 221 -4.09 -1.11 1.39
N SER A 222 -5.05 -0.22 1.17
CA SER A 222 -5.07 0.69 0.01
C SER A 222 -4.00 1.79 0.13
N CYS A 223 -3.64 2.15 1.36
CA CYS A 223 -2.53 3.04 1.70
C CYS A 223 -1.48 2.30 2.54
N GLN A 224 -1.63 2.33 3.87
CA GLN A 224 -0.79 1.63 4.84
C GLN A 224 -1.64 1.20 6.03
N VAL A 225 -1.50 -0.05 6.48
CA VAL A 225 -2.25 -0.53 7.63
C VAL A 225 -1.83 0.24 8.88
N TYR A 226 -2.79 0.90 9.53
CA TYR A 226 -2.56 1.76 10.69
C TYR A 226 -3.33 1.27 11.92
N ASN A 227 -2.66 1.18 13.06
CA ASN A 227 -3.22 0.77 14.36
C ASN A 227 -3.97 -0.57 14.37
N ASN A 228 -3.66 -1.49 13.45
CA ASN A 228 -4.12 -2.87 13.52
C ASN A 228 -3.38 -3.64 14.62
N ILE A 229 -2.10 -3.31 14.83
CA ILE A 229 -1.25 -3.74 15.96
C ILE A 229 -0.88 -2.50 16.76
N SER A 230 -0.97 -2.58 18.09
CA SER A 230 -0.54 -1.49 18.99
C SER A 230 0.96 -1.25 18.88
N GLU A 231 1.41 -0.06 19.26
CA GLU A 231 2.83 0.31 19.30
C GLU A 231 3.67 -0.75 20.00
N GLN A 232 4.82 -1.07 19.41
CA GLN A 232 5.79 -2.03 19.91
C GLN A 232 7.14 -1.34 20.11
N ALA A 233 7.84 -1.64 21.21
CA ALA A 233 9.08 -0.95 21.56
C ALA A 233 10.14 -1.03 20.45
N ALA A 234 10.32 -2.19 19.82
CA ALA A 234 11.33 -2.37 18.77
C ALA A 234 11.00 -1.55 17.51
N SER A 235 9.73 -1.56 17.05
CA SER A 235 9.32 -0.76 15.89
C SER A 235 9.34 0.75 16.20
N SER A 236 8.95 1.17 17.41
CA SER A 236 9.03 2.57 17.82
C SER A 236 10.49 3.06 17.89
N GLN A 237 11.43 2.23 18.36
CA GLN A 237 12.86 2.53 18.32
C GLN A 237 13.39 2.69 16.89
N ALA A 238 12.94 1.86 15.95
CA ALA A 238 13.33 1.96 14.55
C ALA A 238 12.80 3.24 13.89
N VAL A 239 11.56 3.64 14.19
CA VAL A 239 10.99 4.94 13.77
C VAL A 239 11.84 6.09 14.31
N ASP A 240 12.16 6.08 15.61
CA ASP A 240 12.95 7.14 16.24
C ASP A 240 14.40 7.18 15.73
N ALA A 241 15.04 6.02 15.49
CA ALA A 241 16.40 5.93 14.95
C ALA A 241 16.51 6.45 13.50
N THR A 242 15.42 6.40 12.74
CA THR A 242 15.36 6.88 11.35
C THR A 242 14.53 8.15 11.19
N ARG A 243 14.29 8.88 12.29
CA ARG A 243 13.43 10.07 12.30
C ARG A 243 13.75 11.05 11.18
N GLY A 244 12.74 11.43 10.42
CA GLY A 244 12.85 12.37 9.32
C GLY A 244 13.50 11.82 8.05
N MET A 245 14.08 10.61 8.04
CA MET A 245 14.74 10.06 6.85
C MET A 245 13.70 9.63 5.81
N ILE A 246 13.84 10.13 4.57
CA ILE A 246 13.00 9.83 3.41
C ILE A 246 13.84 9.44 2.20
N ILE A 247 13.24 8.72 1.27
CA ILE A 247 13.86 8.28 0.02
C ILE A 247 13.44 9.22 -1.11
N LEU A 248 14.41 9.75 -1.82
CA LEU A 248 14.18 10.63 -2.97
C LEU A 248 14.73 10.02 -4.25
N SER A 249 14.08 10.33 -5.38
CA SER A 249 14.61 10.17 -6.71
C SER A 249 14.32 11.43 -7.50
N ASP A 250 15.32 11.97 -8.23
CA ASP A 250 15.23 13.25 -8.92
C ASP A 250 14.69 14.38 -8.02
N GLY A 251 15.15 14.42 -6.75
CA GLY A 251 14.75 15.42 -5.76
C GLY A 251 13.29 15.36 -5.31
N LYS A 252 12.61 14.21 -5.42
CA LYS A 252 11.20 14.02 -5.00
C LYS A 252 11.05 12.73 -4.21
N PRO A 253 10.16 12.69 -3.18
CA PRO A 253 9.83 11.46 -2.50
C PRO A 253 9.33 10.41 -3.49
N ILE A 254 9.87 9.19 -3.40
CA ILE A 254 9.46 8.08 -4.27
C ILE A 254 8.12 7.48 -3.83
N GLU A 255 7.51 6.69 -4.70
CA GLU A 255 6.49 5.70 -4.31
C GLU A 255 7.23 4.53 -3.66
N ALA A 256 7.47 4.61 -2.35
CA ALA A 256 8.21 3.61 -1.60
C ALA A 256 7.33 2.40 -1.29
N TYR A 257 6.85 1.72 -2.34
CA TYR A 257 6.02 0.53 -2.22
C TYR A 257 6.75 -0.62 -1.53
N PHE A 258 6.04 -1.40 -0.73
CA PHE A 258 6.56 -2.60 -0.09
C PHE A 258 5.49 -3.70 -0.07
N PHE A 259 5.92 -4.93 0.06
CA PHE A 259 5.04 -6.11 0.06
C PHE A 259 5.65 -7.23 0.90
N SER A 260 4.86 -8.23 1.26
CA SER A 260 5.26 -9.24 2.23
C SER A 260 6.44 -10.11 1.79
N THR A 261 6.29 -10.88 0.71
CA THR A 261 7.24 -11.95 0.32
C THR A 261 7.44 -11.99 -1.18
N SER A 262 8.67 -12.00 -1.66
CA SER A 262 8.97 -12.22 -3.07
C SER A 262 8.95 -13.72 -3.42
N TRP A 263 8.74 -14.01 -4.70
CA TRP A 263 8.92 -15.37 -5.22
C TRP A 263 10.39 -15.69 -5.56
N GLY A 264 11.30 -14.78 -5.22
CA GLY A 264 12.71 -14.74 -5.57
C GLY A 264 13.07 -13.55 -6.48
N CYS A 265 12.07 -12.78 -6.95
CA CYS A 265 12.26 -11.52 -7.66
C CYS A 265 11.21 -10.49 -7.24
N THR A 266 11.56 -9.20 -7.33
CA THR A 266 10.59 -8.10 -7.29
C THR A 266 10.10 -7.78 -8.70
N ASP A 267 9.04 -6.98 -8.80
CA ASP A 267 8.49 -6.50 -10.05
C ASP A 267 8.54 -4.95 -10.15
N THR A 268 8.06 -4.41 -11.23
CA THR A 268 7.95 -2.97 -11.49
C THR A 268 6.49 -2.52 -11.40
N ASP A 269 6.24 -1.21 -11.34
CA ASP A 269 4.90 -0.62 -11.36
C ASP A 269 4.12 -0.84 -12.68
N GLU A 270 4.75 -1.49 -13.67
CA GLU A 270 4.04 -2.00 -14.85
C GLU A 270 2.96 -3.03 -14.51
N VAL A 271 3.05 -3.68 -13.34
CA VAL A 271 1.98 -4.58 -12.83
C VAL A 271 0.64 -3.87 -12.68
N TRP A 272 0.64 -2.53 -12.57
CA TRP A 272 -0.55 -1.68 -12.53
C TRP A 272 -0.78 -0.89 -13.82
N ASN A 273 -0.26 -1.39 -14.96
CA ASN A 273 -0.39 -0.80 -16.29
C ASN A 273 0.34 0.54 -16.45
N ALA A 274 1.36 0.83 -15.66
CA ALA A 274 2.23 1.96 -15.91
C ALA A 274 2.87 1.84 -17.30
N LYS A 275 2.72 2.87 -18.14
CA LYS A 275 3.27 2.88 -19.51
C LYS A 275 4.80 2.84 -19.52
N LYS A 276 5.41 3.35 -18.47
CA LYS A 276 6.86 3.38 -18.25
C LYS A 276 7.10 3.29 -16.75
N SER A 277 7.87 2.31 -16.34
CA SER A 277 8.26 2.15 -14.95
C SER A 277 9.08 3.34 -14.44
N ALA A 278 8.87 3.68 -13.17
CA ALA A 278 9.69 4.65 -12.46
C ALA A 278 11.15 4.16 -12.41
N SER A 279 12.11 5.08 -12.56
CA SER A 279 13.54 4.75 -12.65
C SER A 279 14.09 4.03 -11.41
N TYR A 280 13.43 4.20 -10.28
CA TYR A 280 13.78 3.60 -8.99
C TYR A 280 13.06 2.26 -8.72
N LEU A 281 12.04 1.88 -9.50
CA LEU A 281 11.33 0.60 -9.39
C LEU A 281 11.81 -0.34 -10.51
N ARG A 282 12.74 -1.23 -10.16
CA ARG A 282 13.27 -2.22 -11.09
C ARG A 282 13.03 -3.63 -10.57
N SER A 283 12.88 -4.57 -11.48
CA SER A 283 12.89 -5.97 -11.13
C SER A 283 14.31 -6.39 -10.68
N ILE A 284 14.39 -6.94 -9.48
CA ILE A 284 15.62 -7.44 -8.90
C ILE A 284 15.43 -8.86 -8.41
N ALA A 285 16.46 -9.69 -8.49
CA ALA A 285 16.46 -10.98 -7.81
C ALA A 285 16.86 -10.79 -6.34
N VAL A 286 16.08 -11.36 -5.44
CA VAL A 286 16.30 -11.32 -3.99
C VAL A 286 17.13 -12.53 -3.57
N SER A 287 18.40 -12.57 -4.02
CA SER A 287 19.30 -13.70 -3.84
C SER A 287 20.72 -13.26 -3.49
N HIS A 288 21.49 -14.15 -2.84
CA HIS A 288 22.90 -13.88 -2.47
C HIS A 288 23.73 -13.44 -3.68
N LYS A 289 23.62 -14.15 -4.80
CA LYS A 289 24.35 -13.83 -6.03
C LYS A 289 23.96 -12.47 -6.61
N ALA A 290 22.68 -12.12 -6.53
CA ALA A 290 22.20 -10.85 -7.08
C ALA A 290 22.66 -9.67 -6.22
N VAL A 291 22.64 -9.79 -4.91
CA VAL A 291 23.12 -8.74 -3.98
C VAL A 291 24.63 -8.49 -4.20
N GLU A 292 25.45 -9.54 -4.33
CA GLU A 292 26.85 -9.40 -4.69
C GLU A 292 27.05 -8.71 -6.05
N THR A 293 26.14 -8.98 -7.02
CA THR A 293 26.24 -8.46 -8.39
C THR A 293 25.67 -7.06 -8.51
N MET A 294 24.69 -6.66 -7.69
CA MET A 294 24.12 -5.31 -7.67
C MET A 294 25.15 -4.25 -7.28
N VAL A 295 26.09 -4.59 -6.44
CA VAL A 295 27.29 -3.77 -6.20
C VAL A 295 28.05 -3.53 -7.51
N ASN A 296 27.86 -4.36 -8.55
CA ASN A 296 28.49 -4.30 -9.86
C ASN A 296 27.55 -3.93 -11.04
N GLY A 297 26.27 -3.61 -10.79
CA GLY A 297 25.36 -2.99 -11.78
C GLY A 297 24.72 -3.92 -12.82
N THR A 298 24.59 -5.22 -12.57
CA THR A 298 24.00 -6.17 -13.55
C THR A 298 22.47 -6.22 -13.43
N LEU A 299 21.77 -5.81 -14.51
CA LEU A 299 20.31 -5.94 -14.64
C LEU A 299 19.90 -7.40 -14.83
N GLN A 300 18.74 -7.79 -14.28
CA GLN A 300 18.16 -9.11 -14.56
C GLN A 300 17.66 -9.17 -16.01
N PRO A 301 17.79 -10.33 -16.69
CA PRO A 301 17.19 -10.51 -18.00
C PRO A 301 15.66 -10.47 -17.91
N GLU A 302 15.03 -10.05 -19.00
CA GLU A 302 13.58 -10.04 -19.12
C GLU A 302 12.98 -11.44 -18.87
N MET A 303 11.92 -11.51 -18.05
CA MET A 303 11.30 -12.76 -17.65
C MET A 303 10.33 -13.27 -18.72
N THR A 304 10.67 -14.36 -19.39
CA THR A 304 9.78 -15.05 -20.34
C THR A 304 8.88 -16.05 -19.61
N GLU A 305 7.78 -16.49 -20.25
CA GLU A 305 6.93 -17.57 -19.70
C GLU A 305 7.72 -18.85 -19.42
N GLN A 306 8.63 -19.23 -20.32
CA GLN A 306 9.44 -20.44 -20.13
C GLN A 306 10.41 -20.29 -18.96
N SER A 307 11.17 -19.20 -18.89
CA SER A 307 12.14 -18.99 -17.80
C SER A 307 11.44 -18.86 -16.43
N PHE A 308 10.25 -18.23 -16.40
CA PHE A 308 9.43 -18.17 -15.19
C PHE A 308 8.95 -19.56 -14.77
N ARG A 309 8.42 -20.37 -15.70
CA ARG A 309 7.93 -21.74 -15.45
C ARG A 309 9.05 -22.64 -14.90
N GLU A 310 10.23 -22.55 -15.47
CA GLU A 310 11.40 -23.30 -14.99
C GLU A 310 11.78 -22.88 -13.57
N ARG A 311 11.88 -21.60 -13.29
CA ARG A 311 12.32 -21.09 -11.98
C ARG A 311 11.27 -21.26 -10.88
N ILE A 312 9.97 -21.03 -11.17
CA ILE A 312 8.90 -21.17 -10.15
C ILE A 312 8.72 -22.61 -9.69
N SER A 313 9.06 -23.59 -10.57
CA SER A 313 8.98 -25.02 -10.28
C SER A 313 10.11 -25.52 -9.39
N GLN A 314 11.13 -24.70 -9.13
CA GLN A 314 12.30 -25.03 -8.33
C GLN A 314 12.36 -24.17 -7.07
N ARG A 315 13.02 -24.70 -6.03
CA ARG A 315 13.50 -23.88 -4.91
C ARG A 315 14.96 -23.51 -5.22
N ASP A 316 15.20 -22.24 -5.50
CA ASP A 316 16.57 -21.78 -5.72
C ASP A 316 17.28 -21.66 -4.37
N ALA A 317 18.36 -22.42 -4.20
CA ALA A 317 19.16 -22.43 -2.97
C ALA A 317 19.79 -21.05 -2.66
N GLY A 318 19.95 -20.20 -3.67
CA GLY A 318 20.50 -18.86 -3.54
C GLY A 318 19.50 -17.78 -3.14
N ASP A 319 18.18 -18.04 -3.23
CA ASP A 319 17.17 -17.06 -2.87
C ASP A 319 17.08 -16.90 -1.35
N TYR A 320 17.05 -15.66 -0.84
CA TYR A 320 16.96 -15.37 0.58
C TYR A 320 15.66 -15.88 1.21
N GLU A 321 14.54 -15.76 0.51
CA GLU A 321 13.18 -16.04 1.00
C GLU A 321 12.72 -17.49 0.75
N LYS A 322 13.62 -18.39 0.31
CA LYS A 322 13.27 -19.77 -0.07
C LYS A 322 12.59 -20.62 1.01
N GLU A 323 12.80 -20.27 2.28
CA GLU A 323 12.17 -20.95 3.42
C GLU A 323 10.91 -20.26 3.91
N ASP A 324 10.60 -19.05 3.41
CA ASP A 324 9.41 -18.32 3.83
C ASP A 324 8.13 -19.01 3.37
N VAL A 325 7.10 -18.91 4.20
CA VAL A 325 5.82 -19.59 4.05
C VAL A 325 5.15 -19.30 2.70
N TRP A 326 5.28 -18.08 2.19
CA TRP A 326 4.68 -17.63 0.94
C TRP A 326 5.64 -17.63 -0.27
N TYR A 327 6.88 -18.10 -0.11
CA TYR A 327 7.83 -18.19 -1.21
C TYR A 327 7.31 -19.04 -2.38
N ARG A 328 6.57 -20.12 -2.06
CA ARG A 328 5.82 -20.93 -3.04
C ARG A 328 4.42 -21.23 -2.52
N TRP A 329 3.48 -21.29 -3.43
CA TRP A 329 2.11 -21.67 -3.12
C TRP A 329 1.44 -22.39 -4.28
N LYS A 330 0.36 -23.11 -3.97
CA LYS A 330 -0.45 -23.82 -4.95
C LYS A 330 -1.92 -23.76 -4.56
N VAL A 331 -2.77 -23.51 -5.57
CA VAL A 331 -4.23 -23.56 -5.41
C VAL A 331 -4.88 -24.21 -6.62
N CYS A 332 -5.97 -24.94 -6.38
CA CYS A 332 -6.77 -25.57 -7.40
C CYS A 332 -8.09 -24.83 -7.53
N ILE A 333 -8.42 -24.28 -8.71
CA ILE A 333 -9.69 -23.63 -8.99
C ILE A 333 -10.50 -24.54 -9.94
N PRO A 334 -11.69 -25.01 -9.54
CA PRO A 334 -12.54 -25.83 -10.40
C PRO A 334 -12.91 -25.10 -11.70
N TRP A 335 -12.96 -25.84 -12.80
CA TRP A 335 -13.38 -25.34 -14.10
C TRP A 335 -14.72 -24.59 -14.04
N GLU A 336 -15.71 -25.17 -13.36
CA GLU A 336 -17.05 -24.59 -13.29
C GLU A 336 -17.07 -23.22 -12.59
N MET A 337 -16.20 -22.99 -11.62
CA MET A 337 -16.09 -21.68 -10.96
C MET A 337 -15.59 -20.60 -11.94
N LEU A 338 -14.57 -20.90 -12.74
CA LEU A 338 -14.03 -19.94 -13.70
C LEU A 338 -14.96 -19.77 -14.89
N LYS A 339 -15.62 -20.85 -15.34
CA LYS A 339 -16.66 -20.79 -16.36
C LYS A 339 -17.80 -19.86 -15.94
N GLU A 340 -18.40 -20.07 -14.77
CA GLU A 340 -19.48 -19.22 -14.26
C GLU A 340 -19.07 -17.75 -14.16
N ARG A 341 -17.88 -17.47 -13.62
CA ARG A 341 -17.35 -16.10 -13.52
C ARG A 341 -17.13 -15.46 -14.87
N SER A 342 -16.55 -16.20 -15.82
CA SER A 342 -16.24 -15.71 -17.17
C SER A 342 -17.51 -15.39 -17.95
N GLU A 343 -18.46 -16.33 -18.01
CA GLU A 343 -19.70 -16.19 -18.74
C GLU A 343 -20.60 -15.10 -18.14
N ARG A 344 -20.60 -14.94 -16.81
CA ARG A 344 -21.31 -13.84 -16.12
C ARG A 344 -20.68 -12.48 -16.40
N LYS A 345 -19.34 -12.37 -16.38
CA LYS A 345 -18.63 -11.11 -16.58
C LYS A 345 -18.65 -10.68 -18.05
N TRP A 346 -18.56 -11.62 -18.97
CA TRP A 346 -18.52 -11.39 -20.42
C TRP A 346 -19.50 -12.30 -21.16
N PRO A 347 -20.82 -11.99 -21.19
CA PRO A 347 -21.81 -12.81 -21.87
C PRO A 347 -21.52 -13.04 -23.37
N GLN A 348 -20.84 -12.08 -24.01
CA GLN A 348 -20.43 -12.15 -25.41
C GLN A 348 -19.31 -13.15 -25.72
N LEU A 349 -18.61 -13.62 -24.68
CA LEU A 349 -17.54 -14.61 -24.82
C LEU A 349 -18.04 -15.94 -25.40
N GLY A 350 -19.31 -16.27 -25.21
CA GLY A 350 -19.86 -17.60 -25.48
C GLY A 350 -19.47 -18.58 -24.39
N ALA A 351 -19.40 -19.86 -24.71
CA ALA A 351 -18.95 -20.85 -23.74
C ALA A 351 -17.47 -20.64 -23.39
N PHE A 352 -17.16 -20.69 -22.10
CA PHE A 352 -15.78 -20.60 -21.62
C PHE A 352 -14.97 -21.82 -22.09
N THR A 353 -13.80 -21.60 -22.70
CA THR A 353 -12.93 -22.66 -23.25
C THR A 353 -11.58 -22.76 -22.59
N GLY A 354 -11.14 -21.77 -21.81
CA GLY A 354 -9.86 -21.85 -21.10
C GLY A 354 -9.27 -20.51 -20.65
N LEU A 355 -8.04 -20.61 -20.15
CA LEU A 355 -7.19 -19.49 -19.73
C LEU A 355 -5.82 -19.62 -20.38
N SER A 356 -5.20 -18.49 -20.73
CA SER A 356 -3.79 -18.45 -21.13
C SER A 356 -3.10 -17.18 -20.66
N ILE A 357 -1.81 -17.28 -20.33
CA ILE A 357 -0.96 -16.16 -19.99
C ILE A 357 -0.32 -15.64 -21.28
N GLN A 358 -0.60 -14.39 -21.65
CA GLN A 358 -0.13 -13.76 -22.89
C GLN A 358 1.12 -12.90 -22.70
N GLY A 359 1.50 -12.57 -21.47
CA GLY A 359 2.68 -11.78 -21.19
C GLY A 359 3.02 -11.70 -19.71
N ARG A 360 4.26 -11.36 -19.42
CA ARG A 360 4.77 -11.15 -18.07
C ARG A 360 5.38 -9.77 -17.92
N ASN A 361 5.30 -9.25 -16.73
CA ASN A 361 6.07 -8.10 -16.30
C ASN A 361 7.54 -8.49 -16.07
N PRO A 362 8.48 -7.53 -16.00
CA PRO A 362 9.91 -7.82 -15.86
C PRO A 362 10.27 -8.76 -14.70
N GLY A 363 9.54 -8.67 -13.57
CA GLY A 363 9.74 -9.51 -12.39
C GLY A 363 9.01 -10.85 -12.41
N GLY A 364 8.25 -11.13 -13.46
CA GLY A 364 7.56 -12.41 -13.66
C GLY A 364 6.06 -12.40 -13.34
N GLY A 365 5.52 -11.32 -12.80
CA GLY A 365 4.07 -11.16 -12.61
C GLY A 365 3.32 -11.26 -13.94
N VAL A 366 2.14 -11.88 -13.95
CA VAL A 366 1.28 -11.97 -15.14
C VAL A 366 0.87 -10.57 -15.55
N LYS A 367 1.26 -10.15 -16.77
CA LYS A 367 0.91 -8.87 -17.37
C LYS A 367 -0.47 -8.91 -17.99
N THR A 368 -0.73 -9.94 -18.79
CA THR A 368 -2.00 -10.13 -19.49
C THR A 368 -2.47 -11.57 -19.32
N LEU A 369 -3.65 -11.74 -18.73
CA LEU A 369 -4.36 -13.01 -18.66
C LEU A 369 -5.49 -12.99 -19.68
N GLU A 370 -5.46 -13.93 -20.62
CA GLU A 370 -6.53 -14.14 -21.60
C GLU A 370 -7.54 -15.15 -21.08
N ILE A 371 -8.81 -14.79 -21.17
CA ILE A 371 -9.97 -15.62 -20.90
C ILE A 371 -10.53 -16.04 -22.25
N GLN A 372 -10.49 -17.34 -22.54
CA GLN A 372 -10.85 -17.88 -23.84
C GLN A 372 -12.32 -18.28 -23.87
N GLY A 373 -13.00 -17.91 -24.92
CA GLY A 373 -14.39 -18.27 -25.18
C GLY A 373 -14.60 -18.79 -26.56
N GLU A 374 -15.75 -19.42 -26.79
CA GLU A 374 -16.13 -20.00 -28.09
C GLU A 374 -16.28 -18.92 -29.17
N ASN A 375 -16.84 -17.74 -28.82
CA ASN A 375 -17.13 -16.68 -29.78
C ASN A 375 -15.99 -15.65 -29.87
N GLN A 376 -15.40 -15.29 -28.75
CA GLN A 376 -14.29 -14.33 -28.65
C GLN A 376 -13.53 -14.52 -27.34
N ASN A 377 -12.36 -13.88 -27.22
CA ASN A 377 -11.57 -13.85 -26.00
C ASN A 377 -11.76 -12.50 -25.27
N ALA A 378 -11.53 -12.51 -23.96
CA ALA A 378 -11.40 -11.32 -23.14
C ALA A 378 -10.02 -11.30 -22.49
N THR A 379 -9.51 -10.12 -22.19
CA THR A 379 -8.22 -9.95 -21.53
C THR A 379 -8.38 -9.23 -20.19
N LEU A 380 -7.54 -9.61 -19.24
CA LEU A 380 -7.35 -8.93 -17.97
C LEU A 380 -5.91 -8.48 -17.86
N GLU A 381 -5.73 -7.24 -17.52
CA GLU A 381 -4.46 -6.61 -17.19
C GLU A 381 -4.56 -6.04 -15.77
N ASN A 382 -3.42 -5.63 -15.17
CA ASN A 382 -3.31 -5.21 -13.78
C ASN A 382 -3.37 -6.40 -12.79
N GLU A 383 -2.36 -6.49 -11.92
CA GLU A 383 -2.17 -7.61 -11.01
C GLU A 383 -3.36 -7.81 -10.06
N TYR A 384 -3.89 -6.70 -9.51
CA TYR A 384 -5.04 -6.75 -8.59
C TYR A 384 -6.31 -7.24 -9.28
N VAL A 385 -6.58 -6.76 -10.50
CA VAL A 385 -7.74 -7.16 -11.31
C VAL A 385 -7.67 -8.64 -11.66
N ILE A 386 -6.49 -9.15 -12.02
CA ILE A 386 -6.25 -10.57 -12.29
C ILE A 386 -6.50 -11.41 -11.03
N ARG A 387 -5.91 -11.04 -9.90
CA ARG A 387 -6.08 -11.74 -8.61
C ARG A 387 -7.53 -11.73 -8.14
N LYS A 388 -8.24 -10.61 -8.30
CA LYS A 388 -9.65 -10.47 -7.95
C LYS A 388 -10.56 -11.34 -8.83
N PHE A 389 -10.31 -11.40 -10.14
CA PHE A 389 -11.05 -12.28 -11.04
C PHE A 389 -10.83 -13.75 -10.69
N LEU A 390 -9.60 -14.13 -10.40
CA LEU A 390 -9.22 -15.48 -9.97
C LEU A 390 -9.50 -15.76 -8.48
N SER A 391 -10.36 -14.97 -7.83
CA SER A 391 -10.71 -15.12 -6.41
C SER A 391 -10.74 -16.58 -5.94
N ILE A 392 -10.14 -16.84 -4.80
CA ILE A 392 -10.03 -18.17 -4.19
C ILE A 392 -10.86 -18.30 -2.93
N LYS A 393 -11.86 -17.44 -2.76
CA LYS A 393 -12.79 -17.51 -1.63
C LYS A 393 -13.41 -18.90 -1.51
N GLY A 394 -13.23 -19.51 -0.35
CA GLY A 394 -13.71 -20.89 -0.07
C GLY A 394 -12.83 -22.01 -0.64
N LEU A 395 -11.62 -21.67 -1.13
CA LEU A 395 -10.63 -22.65 -1.57
C LEU A 395 -9.41 -22.63 -0.68
N SER A 396 -8.71 -23.76 -0.61
CA SER A 396 -7.49 -23.90 0.19
C SER A 396 -6.24 -23.65 -0.64
N VAL A 397 -5.29 -22.91 -0.08
CA VAL A 397 -3.96 -22.64 -0.64
C VAL A 397 -2.94 -23.49 0.12
N SER A 398 -2.24 -24.38 -0.58
CA SER A 398 -1.06 -25.07 -0.04
C SER A 398 0.14 -24.13 -0.10
N ARG A 399 0.88 -23.99 1.00
CA ARG A 399 2.01 -23.07 1.14
C ARG A 399 3.35 -23.80 1.09
N ASN A 400 4.44 -23.05 1.05
CA ASN A 400 5.81 -23.53 0.89
C ASN A 400 6.26 -24.50 2.00
N ASP A 401 5.81 -24.30 3.22
CA ASP A 401 6.08 -25.14 4.41
C ASP A 401 5.17 -26.37 4.51
N GLY A 402 4.29 -26.60 3.53
CA GLY A 402 3.30 -27.67 3.53
C GLY A 402 2.01 -27.33 4.31
N SER A 403 1.94 -26.19 4.96
CA SER A 403 0.72 -25.75 5.64
C SER A 403 -0.36 -25.30 4.63
N VAL A 404 -1.59 -25.21 5.11
CA VAL A 404 -2.77 -24.86 4.31
C VAL A 404 -3.41 -23.60 4.86
N CYS A 405 -3.84 -22.69 3.97
CA CYS A 405 -4.60 -21.49 4.28
C CYS A 405 -5.92 -21.52 3.51
N ASP A 406 -7.05 -21.36 4.21
CA ASP A 406 -8.42 -21.40 3.66
C ASP A 406 -9.21 -20.10 3.86
N THR A 407 -8.55 -19.06 4.40
CA THR A 407 -9.18 -17.79 4.75
C THR A 407 -8.98 -16.69 3.69
N MET A 408 -8.29 -16.98 2.58
CA MET A 408 -7.98 -16.00 1.56
C MET A 408 -9.12 -15.84 0.55
N GLU A 409 -9.31 -14.59 0.11
CA GLU A 409 -10.22 -14.28 -0.99
C GLU A 409 -9.49 -14.02 -2.31
N LEU A 410 -8.30 -13.42 -2.26
CA LEU A 410 -7.45 -13.15 -3.43
C LEU A 410 -6.33 -14.18 -3.56
N LEU A 411 -5.87 -14.43 -4.79
CA LEU A 411 -4.59 -15.14 -4.99
C LEU A 411 -3.48 -14.44 -4.21
N PRO A 412 -2.49 -15.19 -3.67
CA PRO A 412 -1.38 -14.58 -2.92
C PRO A 412 -0.59 -13.53 -3.71
N SER A 413 -0.38 -13.77 -5.00
CA SER A 413 0.29 -12.85 -5.92
C SER A 413 -0.17 -13.05 -7.36
N ALA A 414 0.28 -12.21 -8.29
CA ALA A 414 0.14 -12.43 -9.72
C ALA A 414 1.34 -13.21 -10.35
N CYS A 415 2.28 -13.69 -9.53
CA CYS A 415 3.42 -14.48 -9.97
C CYS A 415 3.08 -15.97 -9.97
N PHE A 416 2.47 -16.47 -11.03
CA PHE A 416 2.03 -17.86 -11.13
C PHE A 416 2.11 -18.42 -12.56
N ILE A 417 2.12 -19.75 -12.65
CA ILE A 417 1.79 -20.52 -13.85
C ILE A 417 0.44 -21.19 -13.66
N VAL A 418 -0.25 -21.50 -14.75
CA VAL A 418 -1.52 -22.22 -14.73
C VAL A 418 -1.44 -23.47 -15.63
N ASP A 419 -1.87 -24.59 -15.08
CA ASP A 419 -2.01 -25.85 -15.78
C ASP A 419 -3.44 -26.35 -15.66
N PHE A 420 -3.99 -26.92 -16.75
CA PHE A 420 -5.30 -27.52 -16.71
C PHE A 420 -5.20 -29.05 -16.53
N ARG A 421 -5.94 -29.61 -15.58
CA ARG A 421 -6.05 -31.05 -15.35
C ARG A 421 -7.49 -31.51 -15.45
N LYS A 422 -7.69 -32.64 -16.09
CA LYS A 422 -8.97 -33.29 -16.17
C LYS A 422 -8.87 -34.67 -15.48
N GLU A 423 -9.58 -34.80 -14.36
CA GLU A 423 -9.61 -36.04 -13.57
C GLU A 423 -11.07 -36.48 -13.40
N GLN A 424 -11.38 -37.72 -13.71
CA GLN A 424 -12.71 -38.35 -13.57
C GLN A 424 -13.88 -37.52 -14.15
N GLY A 425 -13.62 -36.79 -15.25
CA GLY A 425 -14.63 -35.96 -15.93
C GLY A 425 -14.70 -34.50 -15.43
N ALA A 426 -14.13 -34.16 -14.27
CA ALA A 426 -14.07 -32.80 -13.75
C ALA A 426 -12.79 -32.09 -14.21
N GLY A 427 -12.91 -30.85 -14.67
CA GLY A 427 -11.78 -30.00 -15.02
C GLY A 427 -11.33 -29.14 -13.81
N THR A 428 -10.03 -28.96 -13.68
CA THR A 428 -9.44 -28.12 -12.62
C THR A 428 -8.23 -27.34 -13.16
N PHE A 429 -8.21 -26.05 -12.92
CA PHE A 429 -7.02 -25.22 -13.13
C PHE A 429 -6.14 -25.27 -11.88
N VAL A 430 -4.88 -25.65 -12.07
CA VAL A 430 -3.88 -25.71 -11.01
C VAL A 430 -2.96 -24.51 -11.18
N PHE A 431 -3.06 -23.59 -10.24
CA PHE A 431 -2.18 -22.43 -10.15
C PHE A 431 -1.00 -22.78 -9.23
N THR A 432 0.20 -22.66 -9.74
CA THR A 432 1.44 -22.80 -8.98
C THR A 432 2.16 -21.46 -9.03
N GLY A 433 2.36 -20.85 -7.89
CA GLY A 433 2.90 -19.49 -7.82
C GLY A 433 3.85 -19.29 -6.65
N GLY A 434 4.31 -18.06 -6.50
CA GLY A 434 5.18 -17.67 -5.40
C GLY A 434 5.03 -16.20 -5.05
N GLY A 435 5.44 -15.86 -3.82
CA GLY A 435 5.33 -14.54 -3.26
C GLY A 435 3.95 -14.22 -2.68
N TYR A 436 3.88 -13.14 -1.90
CA TYR A 436 2.67 -12.62 -1.28
C TYR A 436 2.66 -11.08 -1.36
N GLY A 437 1.65 -10.55 -2.05
CA GLY A 437 1.52 -9.12 -2.36
C GLY A 437 1.73 -8.80 -3.84
N HIS A 438 1.87 -7.52 -4.15
CA HIS A 438 1.98 -7.01 -5.52
C HIS A 438 3.37 -7.17 -6.15
N GLY A 439 4.40 -7.43 -5.35
CA GLY A 439 5.76 -7.68 -5.83
C GLY A 439 6.61 -6.44 -6.14
N VAL A 440 6.11 -5.22 -5.97
CA VAL A 440 6.78 -3.97 -6.36
C VAL A 440 7.49 -3.32 -5.17
N GLY A 441 8.75 -2.89 -5.36
CA GLY A 441 9.54 -2.24 -4.32
C GLY A 441 10.14 -3.21 -3.31
N MET A 442 10.10 -2.88 -2.02
CA MET A 442 10.77 -3.66 -0.96
C MET A 442 9.97 -4.90 -0.55
N SER A 443 10.59 -6.09 -0.65
CA SER A 443 10.09 -7.28 0.05
C SER A 443 10.40 -7.18 1.53
N GLN A 444 9.38 -7.29 2.38
CA GLN A 444 9.52 -7.23 3.84
C GLN A 444 10.33 -8.41 4.38
N ASN A 445 10.04 -9.63 3.91
CA ASN A 445 10.84 -10.82 4.26
C ASN A 445 12.23 -10.76 3.65
N GLY A 446 12.38 -10.26 2.41
CA GLY A 446 13.67 -10.01 1.79
C GLY A 446 14.51 -9.04 2.63
N ALA A 447 13.95 -7.92 3.09
CA ALA A 447 14.62 -6.96 3.97
C ALA A 447 15.03 -7.59 5.31
N LYS A 448 14.17 -8.45 5.90
CA LYS A 448 14.47 -9.19 7.11
C LYS A 448 15.70 -10.10 6.91
N HIS A 449 15.71 -10.92 5.87
CA HIS A 449 16.85 -11.82 5.60
C HIS A 449 18.14 -11.05 5.27
N LEU A 450 18.05 -9.93 4.56
CA LEU A 450 19.21 -9.06 4.30
C LEU A 450 19.80 -8.50 5.60
N ALA A 451 18.95 -8.05 6.53
CA ALA A 451 19.36 -7.58 7.85
C ALA A 451 19.99 -8.71 8.70
N GLU A 452 19.41 -9.93 8.67
CA GLU A 452 19.97 -11.13 9.32
C GLU A 452 21.36 -11.49 8.77
N ASN A 453 21.64 -11.14 7.50
CA ASN A 453 22.94 -11.30 6.87
C ASN A 453 23.87 -10.08 7.06
N GLY A 454 23.51 -9.15 7.95
CA GLY A 454 24.36 -8.05 8.41
C GLY A 454 24.30 -6.78 7.57
N LEU A 455 23.33 -6.64 6.66
CA LEU A 455 23.15 -5.39 5.91
C LEU A 455 22.44 -4.34 6.76
N GLY A 456 22.93 -3.10 6.68
CA GLY A 456 22.27 -1.94 7.27
C GLY A 456 21.03 -1.51 6.46
N TRP A 457 20.11 -0.80 7.09
CA TRP A 457 18.86 -0.37 6.47
C TRP A 457 19.06 0.48 5.21
N ARG A 458 20.14 1.27 5.13
CA ARG A 458 20.47 2.06 3.93
C ARG A 458 20.81 1.18 2.74
N ASP A 459 21.62 0.14 2.96
CA ASP A 459 22.00 -0.82 1.91
C ASP A 459 20.78 -1.62 1.47
N ILE A 460 19.92 -2.03 2.41
CA ILE A 460 18.64 -2.71 2.12
C ILE A 460 17.78 -1.86 1.19
N LEU A 461 17.59 -0.58 1.50
CA LEU A 461 16.81 0.33 0.66
C LEU A 461 17.42 0.53 -0.73
N GLN A 462 18.76 0.66 -0.82
CA GLN A 462 19.46 0.79 -2.10
C GLN A 462 19.39 -0.47 -2.97
N ILE A 463 19.22 -1.65 -2.36
CA ILE A 463 18.97 -2.89 -3.09
C ILE A 463 17.58 -2.85 -3.75
N PHE A 464 16.55 -2.47 -3.02
CA PHE A 464 15.18 -2.51 -3.51
C PHE A 464 14.80 -1.31 -4.38
N TYR A 465 15.41 -0.14 -4.15
CA TYR A 465 15.13 1.08 -4.91
C TYR A 465 16.41 1.60 -5.55
N GLN A 466 16.41 1.72 -6.87
CA GLN A 466 17.56 2.16 -7.65
C GLN A 466 17.53 3.68 -7.87
N ASN A 467 18.68 4.30 -8.13
CA ASN A 467 18.77 5.73 -8.44
C ASN A 467 18.10 6.63 -7.38
N ILE A 468 18.36 6.33 -6.12
CA ILE A 468 17.79 7.05 -4.97
C ILE A 468 18.87 7.78 -4.17
N THR A 469 18.46 8.83 -3.46
CA THR A 469 19.14 9.39 -2.29
C THR A 469 18.28 9.24 -1.05
N ILE A 470 18.90 9.24 0.13
CA ILE A 470 18.21 9.17 1.43
C ILE A 470 18.59 10.43 2.18
N GLU A 471 17.62 11.29 2.43
CA GLU A 471 17.82 12.63 2.98
C GLU A 471 16.88 12.87 4.17
N ASN A 472 17.20 13.91 4.98
CA ASN A 472 16.33 14.28 6.08
C ASN A 472 15.22 15.21 5.58
N LEU A 473 13.97 14.94 5.96
CA LEU A 473 12.79 15.73 5.57
C LEU A 473 12.89 17.22 5.97
N GLN A 474 13.63 17.54 7.05
CA GLN A 474 13.84 18.93 7.47
C GLN A 474 14.81 19.70 6.57
N GLU A 475 15.63 18.98 5.81
CA GLU A 475 16.59 19.56 4.85
C GLU A 475 16.00 19.62 3.43
N TYR A 476 14.91 18.92 3.22
CA TYR A 476 14.16 18.81 1.98
C TYR A 476 12.97 19.79 1.96
#